data_60f311123b49e45b12c15c2a2a5f6ebc
#
_entry.id   60f311123b49e45b12c15c2a2a5f6ebc
#
_cell.length_a   1.000
_cell.length_b   1.000
_cell.length_c   1.000
_cell.angle_alpha   90.00
_cell.angle_beta   90.00
_cell.angle_gamma   90.00
#
_symmetry.space_group_name_H-M   'P 1'
#
loop_
_entity.id
_entity.type
_entity.pdbx_description
1 polymer ?
#
loop_
_entity_poly.entity_id
_entity_poly.type
_entity_poly.pdbx_seq_one_letter_code
_entity_poly.pdbx_strand_id
1 'polypeptide(L)'
;MTREIDCCIVGSGIGSLACGTVLAQRGWQVLLLTVRPLEDSFSCVQDGVEHDRSPELFWGFEKNGFLRQLLAAQESDPALVRRQPGLQVVLLRHRLGFYGLGCNWDRELRREFPSSWRAILRCSEQLCSLSEVMRGQMEAPLWGITSWGRTRFIGRRPFRAFLEDFGLPPPFCGIAEAATAACFHVEPWETTVGMAAATFGHIQRGLFAPRDGAKALVEELVSRFQGLGGQIRVGAVREVKRKWGAVREVVMTEGEVVSCRFVVVEPEPNPGDRTLHVQVDEALIPGEMGQNVLVVEADPKEATPAAVLHLALGRISTLHDPLRRERSVAIRILRASPQDPMSLLEETFPGWAKARVCSGPPKRQQAEHVLFSRRWPGRRNVLVISGEGPLGRGLSAAAWDGYQVATRLMSRT
;
A
#
# COMPACT_ATOMS: atom_id res chain seq x y z
N MET A 1 28.15 -29.00 8.60
CA MET A 1 26.73 -29.36 8.40
C MET A 1 26.00 -28.11 7.95
N THR A 2 25.63 -27.99 6.67
CA THR A 2 24.78 -26.93 6.18
C THR A 2 23.37 -27.14 6.77
N ARG A 3 22.94 -26.23 7.64
CA ARG A 3 21.58 -26.28 8.19
C ARG A 3 20.60 -26.21 7.01
N GLU A 4 19.69 -27.16 6.92
CA GLU A 4 18.63 -27.17 5.93
C GLU A 4 17.72 -25.94 6.16
N ILE A 5 17.46 -25.18 5.11
CA ILE A 5 16.56 -24.01 5.15
C ILE A 5 15.12 -24.51 5.17
N ASP A 6 14.35 -24.11 6.17
CA ASP A 6 12.93 -24.45 6.25
C ASP A 6 12.15 -23.73 5.14
N CYS A 7 12.40 -22.44 4.95
CA CYS A 7 11.73 -21.63 3.94
C CYS A 7 12.71 -20.72 3.19
N CYS A 8 12.73 -20.83 1.88
CA CYS A 8 13.39 -19.88 1.00
C CYS A 8 12.32 -18.92 0.42
N ILE A 9 12.49 -17.63 0.67
CA ILE A 9 11.59 -16.58 0.16
C ILE A 9 12.34 -15.85 -0.94
N VAL A 10 11.69 -15.69 -2.10
CA VAL A 10 12.24 -14.99 -3.26
C VAL A 10 11.39 -13.75 -3.53
N GLY A 11 11.98 -12.58 -3.27
CA GLY A 11 11.31 -11.30 -3.47
C GLY A 11 12.00 -10.16 -2.73
N SER A 12 11.80 -8.94 -3.21
CA SER A 12 12.39 -7.72 -2.64
C SER A 12 11.34 -6.77 -2.04
N GLY A 13 10.13 -7.26 -1.83
CA GLY A 13 9.04 -6.49 -1.26
C GLY A 13 8.88 -6.65 0.25
N ILE A 14 8.07 -5.79 0.84
CA ILE A 14 7.75 -5.84 2.26
C ILE A 14 6.95 -7.09 2.64
N GLY A 15 6.21 -7.67 1.70
CA GLY A 15 5.48 -8.92 1.90
C GLY A 15 6.42 -10.10 2.17
N SER A 16 7.49 -10.21 1.39
CA SER A 16 8.56 -11.19 1.63
C SER A 16 9.18 -11.03 3.00
N LEU A 17 9.50 -9.80 3.39
CA LEU A 17 10.10 -9.49 4.67
C LEU A 17 9.14 -9.78 5.83
N ALA A 18 7.86 -9.42 5.70
CA ALA A 18 6.83 -9.73 6.69
C ALA A 18 6.64 -11.24 6.86
N CYS A 19 6.55 -11.98 5.76
CA CYS A 19 6.47 -13.45 5.78
C CYS A 19 7.67 -14.05 6.50
N GLY A 20 8.87 -13.63 6.14
CA GLY A 20 10.13 -14.09 6.75
C GLY A 20 10.19 -13.81 8.25
N THR A 21 9.80 -12.61 8.66
CA THR A 21 9.80 -12.21 10.08
C THR A 21 8.85 -13.08 10.91
N VAL A 22 7.63 -13.33 10.42
CA VAL A 22 6.66 -14.19 11.11
C VAL A 22 7.17 -15.63 11.25
N LEU A 23 7.76 -16.18 10.20
CA LEU A 23 8.33 -17.55 10.24
C LEU A 23 9.53 -17.60 11.18
N ALA A 24 10.44 -16.63 11.12
CA ALA A 24 11.60 -16.54 12.01
C ALA A 24 11.19 -16.38 13.49
N GLN A 25 10.14 -15.62 13.80
CA GLN A 25 9.55 -15.54 15.15
C GLN A 25 9.12 -16.91 15.71
N ARG A 26 8.82 -17.85 14.83
CA ARG A 26 8.44 -19.23 15.18
C ARG A 26 9.62 -20.21 15.15
N GLY A 27 10.84 -19.70 15.00
CA GLY A 27 12.07 -20.50 15.04
C GLY A 27 12.42 -21.20 13.71
N TRP A 28 11.75 -20.85 12.59
CA TRP A 28 12.08 -21.39 11.29
C TRP A 28 13.42 -20.83 10.80
N GLN A 29 14.19 -21.66 10.09
CA GLN A 29 15.38 -21.23 9.37
C GLN A 29 14.93 -20.62 8.03
N VAL A 30 14.96 -19.30 7.94
CA VAL A 30 14.45 -18.56 6.77
C VAL A 30 15.58 -17.87 6.03
N LEU A 31 15.63 -18.08 4.71
CA LEU A 31 16.50 -17.36 3.79
C LEU A 31 15.65 -16.49 2.86
N LEU A 32 15.88 -15.19 2.87
CA LEU A 32 15.29 -14.23 1.94
C LEU A 32 16.30 -13.92 0.84
N LEU A 33 15.94 -14.23 -0.41
CA LEU A 33 16.70 -13.92 -1.62
C LEU A 33 16.13 -12.70 -2.30
N THR A 34 16.96 -11.68 -2.49
CA THR A 34 16.58 -10.42 -3.12
C THR A 34 17.52 -10.12 -4.29
N VAL A 35 17.02 -9.48 -5.35
CA VAL A 35 17.86 -9.09 -6.49
C VAL A 35 18.67 -7.82 -6.24
N ARG A 36 18.35 -7.08 -5.16
CA ARG A 36 19.02 -5.84 -4.72
C ARG A 36 18.79 -5.65 -3.22
N PRO A 37 19.51 -4.74 -2.55
CA PRO A 37 19.19 -4.35 -1.18
C PRO A 37 17.72 -3.97 -1.04
N LEU A 38 17.08 -4.39 0.06
CA LEU A 38 15.64 -4.18 0.26
C LEU A 38 15.29 -2.69 0.33
N GLU A 39 16.14 -1.90 0.96
CA GLU A 39 15.98 -0.47 1.15
C GLU A 39 15.82 0.27 -0.18
N ASP A 40 16.57 -0.13 -1.20
CA ASP A 40 16.54 0.45 -2.56
C ASP A 40 15.19 0.22 -3.28
N SER A 41 14.37 -0.67 -2.74
CA SER A 41 13.04 -0.93 -3.28
C SER A 41 12.01 0.12 -2.86
N PHE A 42 12.26 0.89 -1.81
CA PHE A 42 11.30 1.80 -1.18
C PHE A 42 11.66 3.27 -1.31
N SER A 43 12.93 3.58 -1.52
CA SER A 43 13.37 4.95 -1.79
C SER A 43 14.20 5.03 -3.07
N CYS A 44 14.40 6.24 -3.57
CA CYS A 44 15.32 6.55 -4.63
C CYS A 44 15.99 7.89 -4.35
N VAL A 45 17.25 8.03 -4.73
CA VAL A 45 17.96 9.29 -4.65
C VAL A 45 17.95 9.94 -6.04
N GLN A 46 17.46 11.17 -6.11
CA GLN A 46 17.44 11.98 -7.34
C GLN A 46 17.98 13.37 -7.01
N ASP A 47 18.92 13.83 -7.79
CA ASP A 47 19.59 15.12 -7.57
C ASP A 47 20.12 15.32 -6.13
N GLY A 48 20.57 14.22 -5.50
CA GLY A 48 21.07 14.21 -4.12
C GLY A 48 19.99 14.19 -3.03
N VAL A 49 18.71 14.22 -3.40
CA VAL A 49 17.58 14.15 -2.47
C VAL A 49 16.98 12.76 -2.46
N GLU A 50 16.71 12.23 -1.28
CA GLU A 50 16.02 10.96 -1.11
C GLU A 50 14.51 11.18 -1.18
N HIS A 51 13.87 10.39 -2.04
CA HIS A 51 12.42 10.38 -2.24
C HIS A 51 11.86 8.99 -1.92
N ASP A 52 10.70 8.93 -1.28
CA ASP A 52 9.90 7.70 -1.25
C ASP A 52 9.46 7.36 -2.68
N ARG A 53 9.55 6.08 -3.07
CA ARG A 53 9.27 5.68 -4.46
C ARG A 53 7.84 5.92 -4.89
N SER A 54 6.91 5.89 -3.95
CA SER A 54 5.50 6.16 -4.24
C SER A 54 4.73 6.61 -3.01
N PRO A 55 3.62 7.34 -3.19
CA PRO A 55 2.69 7.64 -2.11
C PRO A 55 2.14 6.37 -1.49
N GLU A 56 2.13 6.30 -0.17
CA GLU A 56 1.63 5.14 0.57
C GLU A 56 0.67 5.53 1.69
N LEU A 57 -0.36 4.71 1.86
CA LEU A 57 -1.31 4.78 2.95
C LEU A 57 -1.05 3.62 3.91
N PHE A 58 -0.49 3.90 5.07
CA PHE A 58 -0.13 2.88 6.04
C PHE A 58 -1.26 2.61 7.02
N TRP A 59 -1.63 1.34 7.16
CA TRP A 59 -2.58 0.81 8.13
C TRP A 59 -1.99 -0.44 8.82
N GLY A 60 -2.65 -0.95 9.85
CA GLY A 60 -2.15 -2.10 10.60
C GLY A 60 -1.23 -1.75 11.77
N PHE A 61 -1.12 -0.45 12.13
CA PHE A 61 -0.41 0.03 13.31
C PHE A 61 -1.33 0.39 14.48
N GLU A 62 -2.62 0.20 14.33
CA GLU A 62 -3.59 0.34 15.42
C GLU A 62 -3.30 -0.66 16.54
N LYS A 63 -3.96 -0.49 17.70
CA LYS A 63 -3.86 -1.43 18.81
C LYS A 63 -4.16 -2.85 18.33
N ASN A 64 -3.25 -3.78 18.58
CA ASN A 64 -3.28 -5.16 18.08
C ASN A 64 -3.16 -5.28 16.54
N GLY A 65 -2.81 -4.22 15.83
CA GLY A 65 -2.57 -4.26 14.38
C GLY A 65 -1.37 -5.14 14.02
N PHE A 66 -1.45 -5.79 12.87
CA PHE A 66 -0.45 -6.79 12.46
C PHE A 66 0.94 -6.20 12.23
N LEU A 67 1.04 -4.98 11.66
CA LEU A 67 2.34 -4.32 11.48
C LEU A 67 2.97 -3.93 12.82
N ARG A 68 2.15 -3.50 13.78
CA ARG A 68 2.63 -3.25 15.14
C ARG A 68 3.18 -4.51 15.80
N GLN A 69 2.49 -5.63 15.66
CA GLN A 69 2.98 -6.92 16.18
C GLN A 69 4.26 -7.37 15.47
N LEU A 70 4.30 -7.19 14.16
CA LEU A 70 5.45 -7.55 13.33
C LEU A 70 6.72 -6.80 13.74
N LEU A 71 6.60 -5.51 14.02
CA LEU A 71 7.69 -4.66 14.51
C LEU A 71 7.95 -4.79 16.02
N ALA A 72 7.06 -5.43 16.78
CA ALA A 72 7.00 -5.35 18.23
C ALA A 72 6.97 -3.91 18.77
N ALA A 73 6.41 -2.98 17.98
CA ALA A 73 6.33 -1.57 18.33
C ALA A 73 5.33 -1.34 19.47
N GLN A 74 5.68 -0.45 20.40
CA GLN A 74 4.80 -0.07 21.50
C GLN A 74 3.74 0.94 21.04
N GLU A 75 2.65 1.11 21.79
CA GLU A 75 1.57 2.06 21.47
C GLU A 75 2.06 3.51 21.36
N SER A 76 3.08 3.85 22.15
CA SER A 76 3.69 5.18 22.24
C SER A 76 4.91 5.37 21.36
N ASP A 77 5.13 4.49 20.36
CA ASP A 77 6.29 4.60 19.51
C ASP A 77 6.29 5.94 18.75
N PRO A 78 7.24 6.85 19.04
CA PRO A 78 7.28 8.17 18.42
C PRO A 78 7.63 8.14 16.93
N ALA A 79 8.11 7.00 16.42
CA ALA A 79 8.41 6.83 15.00
C ALA A 79 7.14 6.66 14.15
N LEU A 80 5.99 6.31 14.78
CA LEU A 80 4.72 6.11 14.11
C LEU A 80 3.73 7.22 14.46
N VAL A 81 3.35 8.02 13.49
CA VAL A 81 2.41 9.13 13.69
C VAL A 81 1.06 8.77 13.06
N ARG A 82 0.02 8.71 13.91
CA ARG A 82 -1.36 8.62 13.41
C ARG A 82 -1.75 9.92 12.73
N ARG A 83 -2.24 9.82 11.51
CA ARG A 83 -2.65 10.97 10.70
C ARG A 83 -4.13 11.29 10.89
N GLN A 84 -4.43 12.58 11.00
CA GLN A 84 -5.79 13.11 11.04
C GLN A 84 -5.84 14.44 10.28
N PRO A 85 -6.56 14.55 9.16
CA PRO A 85 -7.24 13.43 8.49
C PRO A 85 -6.24 12.38 7.99
N GLY A 86 -6.68 11.13 7.88
CA GLY A 86 -5.86 10.06 7.33
C GLY A 86 -5.58 10.26 5.84
N LEU A 87 -6.56 10.78 5.13
CA LEU A 87 -6.54 11.10 3.71
C LEU A 87 -7.33 12.40 3.49
N GLN A 88 -6.86 13.28 2.65
CA GLN A 88 -7.57 14.48 2.22
C GLN A 88 -7.86 14.40 0.73
N VAL A 89 -9.06 14.78 0.32
CA VAL A 89 -9.44 14.81 -1.10
C VAL A 89 -9.84 16.22 -1.47
N VAL A 90 -9.26 16.72 -2.55
CA VAL A 90 -9.59 18.01 -3.15
C VAL A 90 -10.24 17.76 -4.49
N LEU A 91 -11.48 18.18 -4.65
CA LEU A 91 -12.28 18.09 -5.88
C LEU A 91 -12.96 19.43 -6.13
N LEU A 92 -12.54 20.19 -7.14
CA LEU A 92 -13.08 21.51 -7.45
C LEU A 92 -13.11 22.42 -6.21
N ARG A 93 -14.33 22.70 -5.72
CA ARG A 93 -14.57 23.53 -4.52
C ARG A 93 -14.67 22.74 -3.23
N HIS A 94 -14.67 21.39 -3.33
CA HIS A 94 -14.75 20.52 -2.17
C HIS A 94 -13.36 20.16 -1.66
N ARG A 95 -13.17 20.27 -0.35
CA ARG A 95 -11.97 19.83 0.34
C ARG A 95 -12.40 18.96 1.52
N LEU A 96 -12.39 17.67 1.35
CA LEU A 96 -12.88 16.71 2.33
C LEU A 96 -11.72 15.97 3.00
N GLY A 97 -11.60 16.11 4.33
CA GLY A 97 -10.72 15.29 5.14
C GLY A 97 -11.43 13.99 5.55
N PHE A 98 -10.86 12.83 5.22
CA PHE A 98 -11.37 11.56 5.67
C PHE A 98 -10.92 11.28 7.10
N TYR A 99 -11.87 11.29 8.02
CA TYR A 99 -11.73 10.92 9.42
C TYR A 99 -12.44 9.58 9.66
N GLY A 100 -12.05 8.87 10.74
CA GLY A 100 -12.89 7.78 11.23
C GLY A 100 -14.26 8.33 11.69
N LEU A 101 -15.28 7.44 11.77
CA LEU A 101 -16.61 7.80 12.26
C LEU A 101 -16.52 8.52 13.62
N GLY A 102 -17.26 9.60 13.77
CA GLY A 102 -17.29 10.43 14.98
C GLY A 102 -17.41 11.90 14.68
N CYS A 103 -17.22 12.74 15.71
CA CYS A 103 -17.49 14.18 15.65
C CYS A 103 -16.72 14.93 14.54
N ASN A 104 -15.49 14.50 14.22
CA ASN A 104 -14.72 15.16 13.16
C ASN A 104 -15.30 14.84 11.78
N TRP A 105 -15.69 13.57 11.54
CA TRP A 105 -16.33 13.16 10.30
C TRP A 105 -17.67 13.88 10.10
N ASP A 106 -18.51 13.91 11.12
CA ASP A 106 -19.77 14.64 11.09
C ASP A 106 -19.60 16.12 10.76
N ARG A 107 -18.61 16.77 11.38
CA ARG A 107 -18.30 18.17 11.14
C ARG A 107 -17.86 18.43 9.70
N GLU A 108 -16.96 17.58 9.16
CA GLU A 108 -16.52 17.66 7.78
C GLU A 108 -17.69 17.50 6.81
N LEU A 109 -18.52 16.49 7.01
CA LEU A 109 -19.66 16.23 6.14
C LEU A 109 -20.68 17.38 6.16
N ARG A 110 -20.95 17.97 7.34
CA ARG A 110 -21.86 19.12 7.43
C ARG A 110 -21.28 20.37 6.76
N ARG A 111 -19.97 20.54 6.78
CA ARG A 111 -19.30 21.66 6.12
C ARG A 111 -19.37 21.52 4.61
N GLU A 112 -19.02 20.36 4.08
CA GLU A 112 -18.86 20.14 2.64
C GLU A 112 -20.18 19.75 1.95
N PHE A 113 -21.06 19.00 2.63
CA PHE A 113 -22.30 18.42 2.08
C PHE A 113 -23.50 18.65 3.00
N PRO A 114 -23.86 19.91 3.33
CA PRO A 114 -24.87 20.23 4.34
C PRO A 114 -26.25 19.61 4.07
N SER A 115 -26.64 19.42 2.80
CA SER A 115 -27.93 18.80 2.43
C SER A 115 -27.90 17.26 2.48
N SER A 116 -26.73 16.63 2.36
CA SER A 116 -26.61 15.17 2.13
C SER A 116 -25.81 14.46 3.23
N TRP A 117 -25.31 15.18 4.24
CA TRP A 117 -24.41 14.64 5.25
C TRP A 117 -24.94 13.38 5.97
N ARG A 118 -26.25 13.32 6.23
CA ARG A 118 -26.87 12.17 6.90
C ARG A 118 -26.87 10.91 6.03
N ALA A 119 -27.10 11.06 4.71
CA ALA A 119 -27.05 9.95 3.77
C ALA A 119 -25.60 9.43 3.63
N ILE A 120 -24.64 10.35 3.55
CA ILE A 120 -23.21 10.03 3.48
C ILE A 120 -22.76 9.32 4.76
N LEU A 121 -23.18 9.79 5.93
CA LEU A 121 -22.84 9.16 7.21
C LEU A 121 -23.37 7.71 7.26
N ARG A 122 -24.64 7.48 6.93
CA ARG A 122 -25.22 6.13 6.87
C ARG A 122 -24.47 5.21 5.91
N CYS A 123 -24.09 5.71 4.74
CA CYS A 123 -23.27 4.97 3.79
C CYS A 123 -21.91 4.59 4.40
N SER A 124 -21.24 5.55 5.07
CA SER A 124 -19.97 5.33 5.73
C SER A 124 -20.06 4.29 6.86
N GLU A 125 -21.11 4.36 7.67
CA GLU A 125 -21.39 3.38 8.74
C GLU A 125 -21.58 1.98 8.18
N GLN A 126 -22.32 1.86 7.08
CA GLN A 126 -22.53 0.56 6.44
C GLN A 126 -21.23 -0.01 5.84
N LEU A 127 -20.40 0.83 5.22
CA LEU A 127 -19.08 0.40 4.72
C LEU A 127 -18.16 -0.04 5.87
N CYS A 128 -18.12 0.69 6.98
CA CYS A 128 -17.34 0.30 8.16
C CYS A 128 -17.84 -1.02 8.75
N SER A 129 -19.15 -1.20 8.88
CA SER A 129 -19.73 -2.46 9.36
C SER A 129 -19.38 -3.63 8.44
N LEU A 130 -19.44 -3.44 7.13
CA LEU A 130 -19.03 -4.46 6.16
C LEU A 130 -17.54 -4.79 6.26
N SER A 131 -16.70 -3.77 6.50
CA SER A 131 -15.25 -3.96 6.74
C SER A 131 -14.98 -4.87 7.94
N GLU A 132 -15.69 -4.69 9.05
CA GLU A 132 -15.51 -5.52 10.22
C GLU A 132 -15.95 -6.98 9.98
N VAL A 133 -17.05 -7.18 9.25
CA VAL A 133 -17.49 -8.54 8.86
C VAL A 133 -16.44 -9.20 7.95
N MET A 134 -15.91 -8.47 6.95
CA MET A 134 -14.88 -8.98 6.05
C MET A 134 -13.60 -9.33 6.83
N ARG A 135 -13.16 -8.48 7.75
CA ARG A 135 -11.98 -8.71 8.59
C ARG A 135 -12.17 -9.96 9.45
N GLY A 136 -13.27 -10.07 10.16
CA GLY A 136 -13.58 -11.26 10.97
C GLY A 136 -13.58 -12.56 10.17
N GLN A 137 -14.04 -12.52 8.90
CA GLN A 137 -13.96 -13.68 8.00
C GLN A 137 -12.54 -14.02 7.55
N MET A 138 -11.67 -13.03 7.40
CA MET A 138 -10.27 -13.24 7.00
C MET A 138 -9.42 -13.76 8.16
N GLU A 139 -9.74 -13.39 9.39
CA GLU A 139 -9.07 -13.84 10.61
C GLU A 139 -9.59 -15.20 11.10
N ALA A 140 -10.80 -15.59 10.68
CA ALA A 140 -11.42 -16.85 11.10
C ALA A 140 -10.73 -18.06 10.42
N PRO A 141 -10.56 -19.18 11.15
CA PRO A 141 -10.08 -20.41 10.53
C PRO A 141 -11.07 -20.88 9.46
N LEU A 142 -10.55 -21.50 8.39
CA LEU A 142 -11.22 -21.85 7.13
C LEU A 142 -12.52 -22.68 7.22
N TRP A 143 -12.98 -23.03 8.42
CA TRP A 143 -14.14 -23.90 8.66
C TRP A 143 -15.51 -23.19 8.64
N GLY A 144 -15.53 -21.84 8.53
CA GLY A 144 -16.76 -21.05 8.52
C GLY A 144 -17.30 -20.71 7.12
N ILE A 145 -17.41 -21.66 6.21
CA ILE A 145 -17.64 -21.44 4.76
C ILE A 145 -19.01 -20.82 4.40
N THR A 146 -20.01 -20.87 5.27
CA THR A 146 -21.40 -20.49 4.91
C THR A 146 -21.67 -18.97 4.82
N SER A 147 -20.90 -18.14 5.53
CA SER A 147 -21.06 -16.67 5.46
C SER A 147 -20.31 -16.03 4.29
N TRP A 148 -19.33 -16.71 3.70
CA TRP A 148 -18.47 -16.21 2.63
C TRP A 148 -19.23 -15.88 1.33
N GLY A 149 -20.29 -16.63 1.03
CA GLY A 149 -21.02 -16.45 -0.24
C GLY A 149 -21.66 -15.06 -0.38
N ARG A 150 -22.36 -14.59 0.65
CA ARG A 150 -23.05 -13.29 0.64
C ARG A 150 -22.09 -12.13 0.66
N THR A 151 -21.06 -12.16 1.52
CA THR A 151 -20.06 -11.10 1.61
C THR A 151 -19.23 -10.99 0.34
N ARG A 152 -18.88 -12.13 -0.29
CA ARG A 152 -18.17 -12.16 -1.57
C ARG A 152 -19.00 -11.59 -2.72
N PHE A 153 -20.29 -11.82 -2.73
CA PHE A 153 -21.20 -11.28 -3.75
C PHE A 153 -21.35 -9.76 -3.59
N ILE A 154 -21.65 -9.27 -2.39
CA ILE A 154 -21.76 -7.84 -2.10
C ILE A 154 -20.43 -7.13 -2.36
N GLY A 155 -19.31 -7.72 -1.95
CA GLY A 155 -17.98 -7.15 -2.13
C GLY A 155 -17.57 -6.96 -3.59
N ARG A 156 -18.15 -7.69 -4.53
CA ARG A 156 -17.88 -7.57 -5.98
C ARG A 156 -18.75 -6.57 -6.70
N ARG A 157 -19.78 -6.05 -6.04
CA ARG A 157 -20.67 -5.06 -6.66
C ARG A 157 -19.86 -3.80 -6.99
N PRO A 158 -20.07 -3.14 -8.16
CA PRO A 158 -19.48 -1.85 -8.47
C PRO A 158 -19.80 -0.81 -7.38
N PHE A 159 -18.80 -0.06 -6.95
CA PHE A 159 -18.98 0.89 -5.85
C PHE A 159 -19.91 2.04 -6.24
N ARG A 160 -19.82 2.53 -7.46
CA ARG A 160 -20.70 3.57 -7.99
C ARG A 160 -22.20 3.20 -7.81
N ALA A 161 -22.59 1.99 -8.22
CA ALA A 161 -23.97 1.53 -8.09
C ALA A 161 -24.43 1.44 -6.62
N PHE A 162 -23.52 1.17 -5.69
CA PHE A 162 -23.81 1.20 -4.26
C PHE A 162 -24.03 2.63 -3.76
N LEU A 163 -23.23 3.60 -4.19
CA LEU A 163 -23.37 5.01 -3.82
C LEU A 163 -24.69 5.60 -4.34
N GLU A 164 -25.11 5.21 -5.53
CA GLU A 164 -26.38 5.61 -6.17
C GLU A 164 -27.59 5.14 -5.36
N ASP A 165 -27.57 3.96 -4.76
CA ASP A 165 -28.66 3.47 -3.89
C ASP A 165 -28.90 4.39 -2.68
N PHE A 166 -27.88 5.11 -2.22
CA PHE A 166 -27.99 6.10 -1.14
C PHE A 166 -28.42 7.49 -1.63
N GLY A 167 -28.54 7.70 -2.94
CA GLY A 167 -28.85 9.00 -3.53
C GLY A 167 -27.80 10.06 -3.20
N LEU A 168 -26.52 9.69 -3.18
CA LEU A 168 -25.41 10.57 -2.80
C LEU A 168 -25.09 11.56 -3.92
N PRO A 169 -24.67 12.80 -3.58
CA PRO A 169 -24.33 13.80 -4.58
C PRO A 169 -23.11 13.37 -5.41
N PRO A 170 -23.13 13.63 -6.74
CA PRO A 170 -22.05 13.24 -7.64
C PRO A 170 -20.62 13.64 -7.18
N PRO A 171 -20.39 14.84 -6.61
CA PRO A 171 -19.07 15.19 -6.10
C PRO A 171 -18.60 14.25 -4.99
N PHE A 172 -19.47 13.84 -4.06
CA PHE A 172 -19.09 12.88 -3.02
C PHE A 172 -18.80 11.50 -3.61
N CYS A 173 -19.58 11.06 -4.60
CA CYS A 173 -19.32 9.79 -5.29
C CYS A 173 -17.91 9.77 -5.90
N GLY A 174 -17.53 10.82 -6.62
CA GLY A 174 -16.19 10.95 -7.19
C GLY A 174 -15.07 10.97 -6.11
N ILE A 175 -15.29 11.68 -5.01
CA ILE A 175 -14.37 11.71 -3.86
C ILE A 175 -14.20 10.32 -3.25
N ALA A 176 -15.29 9.59 -3.01
CA ALA A 176 -15.26 8.27 -2.39
C ALA A 176 -14.60 7.22 -3.30
N GLU A 177 -14.86 7.26 -4.60
CA GLU A 177 -14.20 6.40 -5.58
C GLU A 177 -12.71 6.70 -5.68
N ALA A 178 -12.32 7.98 -5.74
CA ALA A 178 -10.91 8.36 -5.76
C ALA A 178 -10.16 7.88 -4.51
N ALA A 179 -10.77 8.04 -3.32
CA ALA A 179 -10.20 7.55 -2.07
C ALA A 179 -10.01 6.02 -2.09
N THR A 180 -11.00 5.30 -2.62
CA THR A 180 -10.93 3.84 -2.75
C THR A 180 -9.88 3.43 -3.78
N ALA A 181 -9.84 4.09 -4.93
CA ALA A 181 -8.87 3.85 -5.99
C ALA A 181 -7.42 4.05 -5.50
N ALA A 182 -7.18 5.07 -4.68
CA ALA A 182 -5.86 5.31 -4.09
C ALA A 182 -5.39 4.19 -3.17
N CYS A 183 -6.29 3.62 -2.36
CA CYS A 183 -5.95 2.50 -1.47
C CYS A 183 -5.67 1.20 -2.22
N PHE A 184 -6.27 1.02 -3.40
CA PHE A 184 -6.18 -0.21 -4.18
C PHE A 184 -5.33 -0.09 -5.44
N HIS A 185 -4.83 1.11 -5.75
CA HIS A 185 -4.04 1.41 -6.95
C HIS A 185 -4.73 0.93 -8.24
N VAL A 186 -6.03 1.17 -8.31
CA VAL A 186 -6.89 0.84 -9.45
C VAL A 186 -7.50 2.12 -10.03
N GLU A 187 -8.10 2.00 -11.20
CA GLU A 187 -8.89 3.10 -11.75
C GLU A 187 -10.18 3.29 -10.94
N PRO A 188 -10.71 4.52 -10.81
CA PRO A 188 -11.93 4.79 -10.02
C PRO A 188 -13.14 3.92 -10.39
N TRP A 189 -13.35 3.62 -11.67
CA TRP A 189 -14.46 2.78 -12.16
C TRP A 189 -14.28 1.28 -11.86
N GLU A 190 -13.08 0.84 -11.52
CA GLU A 190 -12.81 -0.54 -11.13
C GLU A 190 -13.10 -0.80 -9.65
N THR A 191 -13.46 0.26 -8.91
CA THR A 191 -13.69 0.16 -7.47
C THR A 191 -14.94 -0.65 -7.16
N THR A 192 -14.86 -1.47 -6.14
CA THR A 192 -15.95 -2.31 -5.67
C THR A 192 -16.36 -1.95 -4.25
N VAL A 193 -17.54 -2.39 -3.83
CA VAL A 193 -18.02 -2.21 -2.46
C VAL A 193 -17.07 -2.82 -1.43
N GLY A 194 -16.45 -3.96 -1.75
CA GLY A 194 -15.47 -4.59 -0.86
C GLY A 194 -14.20 -3.74 -0.68
N MET A 195 -13.71 -3.15 -1.77
CA MET A 195 -12.58 -2.21 -1.73
C MET A 195 -12.94 -0.97 -0.90
N ALA A 196 -14.12 -0.41 -1.14
CA ALA A 196 -14.59 0.75 -0.37
C ALA A 196 -14.75 0.43 1.12
N ALA A 197 -15.34 -0.71 1.45
CA ALA A 197 -15.45 -1.16 2.84
C ALA A 197 -14.06 -1.29 3.50
N ALA A 198 -13.08 -1.88 2.82
CA ALA A 198 -11.71 -1.96 3.33
C ALA A 198 -11.11 -0.57 3.54
N THR A 199 -11.25 0.36 2.57
CA THR A 199 -10.77 1.74 2.66
C THR A 199 -11.36 2.47 3.88
N PHE A 200 -12.69 2.46 4.01
CA PHE A 200 -13.36 3.11 5.15
C PHE A 200 -13.00 2.46 6.48
N GLY A 201 -12.85 1.14 6.52
CA GLY A 201 -12.38 0.42 7.69
C GLY A 201 -10.94 0.77 8.09
N HIS A 202 -10.02 0.95 7.12
CA HIS A 202 -8.66 1.42 7.40
C HIS A 202 -8.67 2.84 7.97
N ILE A 203 -9.45 3.75 7.38
CA ILE A 203 -9.61 5.11 7.88
C ILE A 203 -10.18 5.09 9.30
N GLN A 204 -11.17 4.27 9.58
CA GLN A 204 -11.79 4.11 10.89
C GLN A 204 -10.79 3.66 11.96
N ARG A 205 -9.97 2.66 11.66
CA ARG A 205 -8.94 2.15 12.58
C ARG A 205 -7.75 3.09 12.70
N GLY A 206 -7.53 3.94 11.72
CA GLY A 206 -6.48 4.93 11.61
C GLY A 206 -5.48 4.62 10.50
N LEU A 207 -5.11 5.67 9.79
CA LEU A 207 -3.98 5.68 8.89
C LEU A 207 -2.78 6.28 9.62
N PHE A 208 -1.61 5.72 9.36
CA PHE A 208 -0.36 6.09 10.02
C PHE A 208 0.67 6.52 8.96
N ALA A 209 1.70 7.21 9.41
CA ALA A 209 2.88 7.45 8.59
C ALA A 209 4.11 7.21 9.46
N PRO A 210 5.09 6.46 8.95
CA PRO A 210 6.42 6.44 9.55
C PRO A 210 7.00 7.85 9.48
N ARG A 211 7.63 8.29 10.58
CA ARG A 211 8.20 9.66 10.66
C ARG A 211 9.27 9.88 9.59
N ASP A 212 10.08 8.86 9.36
CA ASP A 212 11.23 8.89 8.47
C ASP A 212 10.98 8.16 7.14
N GLY A 213 9.70 8.00 6.75
CA GLY A 213 9.29 7.42 5.48
C GLY A 213 9.28 5.89 5.45
N ALA A 214 8.92 5.33 4.28
CA ALA A 214 8.76 3.90 4.08
C ALA A 214 10.08 3.14 4.27
N LYS A 215 11.21 3.73 3.87
CA LYS A 215 12.53 3.12 4.01
C LYS A 215 12.87 2.79 5.47
N ALA A 216 12.67 3.73 6.40
CA ALA A 216 12.95 3.52 7.81
C ALA A 216 12.12 2.36 8.40
N LEU A 217 10.87 2.22 7.96
CA LEU A 217 10.02 1.09 8.34
C LEU A 217 10.61 -0.25 7.86
N VAL A 218 11.14 -0.28 6.66
CA VAL A 218 11.74 -1.48 6.08
C VAL A 218 13.06 -1.82 6.77
N GLU A 219 13.90 -0.84 7.05
CA GLU A 219 15.15 -1.01 7.81
C GLU A 219 14.90 -1.63 9.19
N GLU A 220 13.85 -1.15 9.89
CA GLU A 220 13.45 -1.72 11.17
C GLU A 220 12.99 -3.18 11.05
N LEU A 221 12.19 -3.50 10.01
CA LEU A 221 11.78 -4.87 9.73
C LEU A 221 12.97 -5.78 9.36
N VAL A 222 13.93 -5.28 8.59
CA VAL A 222 15.16 -5.99 8.25
C VAL A 222 15.96 -6.31 9.52
N SER A 223 16.19 -5.30 10.35
CA SER A 223 16.90 -5.46 11.62
C SER A 223 16.23 -6.53 12.51
N ARG A 224 14.90 -6.45 12.62
CA ARG A 224 14.13 -7.43 13.38
C ARG A 224 14.20 -8.84 12.79
N PHE A 225 14.04 -9.00 11.48
CA PHE A 225 14.14 -10.29 10.80
C PHE A 225 15.51 -10.94 11.05
N GLN A 226 16.59 -10.18 10.89
CA GLN A 226 17.96 -10.65 11.14
C GLN A 226 18.18 -10.95 12.61
N GLY A 227 17.68 -10.11 13.52
CA GLY A 227 17.75 -10.34 14.98
C GLY A 227 17.03 -11.62 15.42
N LEU A 228 16.05 -12.10 14.66
CA LEU A 228 15.38 -13.39 14.86
C LEU A 228 16.10 -14.57 14.20
N GLY A 229 17.28 -14.35 13.61
CA GLY A 229 18.09 -15.38 12.93
C GLY A 229 17.76 -15.57 11.45
N GLY A 230 16.91 -14.72 10.87
CA GLY A 230 16.64 -14.70 9.44
C GLY A 230 17.87 -14.26 8.63
N GLN A 231 18.05 -14.84 7.45
CA GLN A 231 19.17 -14.54 6.56
C GLN A 231 18.68 -13.81 5.33
N ILE A 232 19.41 -12.77 4.90
CA ILE A 232 19.16 -12.04 3.66
C ILE A 232 20.36 -12.22 2.75
N ARG A 233 20.13 -12.55 1.48
CA ARG A 233 21.17 -12.60 0.45
C ARG A 233 20.70 -11.85 -0.79
N VAL A 234 21.58 -11.05 -1.33
CA VAL A 234 21.39 -10.41 -2.62
C VAL A 234 21.88 -11.34 -3.71
N GLY A 235 21.03 -11.66 -4.68
CA GLY A 235 21.36 -12.52 -5.80
C GLY A 235 20.10 -12.93 -6.57
N ALA A 236 20.24 -13.13 -7.87
CA ALA A 236 19.14 -13.53 -8.73
C ALA A 236 18.94 -15.05 -8.72
N VAL A 237 17.69 -15.48 -8.75
CA VAL A 237 17.34 -16.90 -8.86
C VAL A 237 17.28 -17.27 -10.34
N ARG A 238 18.08 -18.25 -10.76
CA ARG A 238 18.12 -18.77 -12.12
C ARG A 238 17.02 -19.79 -12.38
N GLU A 239 16.88 -20.77 -11.46
CA GLU A 239 15.87 -21.82 -11.59
C GLU A 239 15.49 -22.41 -10.24
N VAL A 240 14.36 -23.12 -10.24
CA VAL A 240 13.87 -23.86 -9.08
C VAL A 240 13.72 -25.32 -9.45
N LYS A 241 14.53 -26.17 -8.82
CA LYS A 241 14.57 -27.60 -9.07
C LYS A 241 13.55 -28.36 -8.24
N ARG A 242 13.02 -29.40 -8.82
CA ARG A 242 11.98 -30.23 -8.22
C ARG A 242 12.47 -31.66 -8.04
N LYS A 243 12.00 -32.24 -6.94
CA LYS A 243 12.17 -33.65 -6.69
C LYS A 243 10.86 -34.18 -6.13
N TRP A 244 10.34 -35.25 -6.73
CA TRP A 244 9.07 -35.89 -6.31
C TRP A 244 7.85 -34.93 -6.28
N GLY A 245 7.74 -34.05 -7.26
CA GLY A 245 6.63 -33.10 -7.41
C GLY A 245 6.65 -31.89 -6.45
N ALA A 246 7.62 -31.81 -5.55
CA ALA A 246 7.85 -30.68 -4.67
C ALA A 246 9.13 -29.92 -5.05
N VAL A 247 9.17 -28.62 -4.79
CA VAL A 247 10.41 -27.84 -4.88
C VAL A 247 11.32 -28.25 -3.74
N ARG A 248 12.60 -28.47 -4.05
CA ARG A 248 13.63 -28.88 -3.08
C ARG A 248 14.87 -28.01 -3.14
N GLU A 249 15.13 -27.35 -4.24
CA GLU A 249 16.32 -26.56 -4.46
C GLU A 249 16.00 -25.29 -5.22
N VAL A 250 16.58 -24.19 -4.80
CA VAL A 250 16.60 -22.90 -5.49
C VAL A 250 18.03 -22.69 -5.97
N VAL A 251 18.23 -22.50 -7.28
CA VAL A 251 19.54 -22.30 -7.88
C VAL A 251 19.72 -20.83 -8.22
N MET A 252 20.74 -20.22 -7.67
CA MET A 252 21.08 -18.82 -7.95
C MET A 252 21.86 -18.70 -9.27
N THR A 253 21.86 -17.51 -9.85
CA THR A 253 22.55 -17.23 -11.11
C THR A 253 24.05 -17.55 -11.03
N GLU A 254 24.66 -17.34 -9.88
CA GLU A 254 26.07 -17.64 -9.59
C GLU A 254 26.36 -19.12 -9.42
N GLY A 255 25.36 -19.99 -9.52
CA GLY A 255 25.48 -21.44 -9.40
C GLY A 255 25.32 -22.00 -8.00
N GLU A 256 25.17 -21.15 -6.99
CA GLU A 256 24.86 -21.61 -5.63
C GLU A 256 23.50 -22.31 -5.59
N VAL A 257 23.41 -23.40 -4.83
CA VAL A 257 22.18 -24.20 -4.68
C VAL A 257 21.75 -24.14 -3.21
N VAL A 258 20.53 -23.67 -2.99
CA VAL A 258 19.88 -23.63 -1.68
C VAL A 258 18.85 -24.73 -1.57
N SER A 259 19.07 -25.69 -0.66
CA SER A 259 18.07 -26.73 -0.34
C SER A 259 17.06 -26.19 0.67
N CYS A 260 15.75 -26.37 0.43
CA CYS A 260 14.70 -25.86 1.28
C CYS A 260 13.44 -26.73 1.26
N ARG A 261 12.65 -26.66 2.33
CA ARG A 261 11.38 -27.39 2.47
C ARG A 261 10.22 -26.66 1.77
N PHE A 262 10.21 -25.33 1.87
CA PHE A 262 9.17 -24.46 1.28
C PHE A 262 9.81 -23.34 0.47
N VAL A 263 9.10 -22.91 -0.56
CA VAL A 263 9.44 -21.70 -1.32
C VAL A 263 8.27 -20.74 -1.30
N VAL A 264 8.54 -19.49 -0.97
CA VAL A 264 7.59 -18.38 -1.09
C VAL A 264 8.12 -17.43 -2.15
N VAL A 265 7.24 -16.94 -3.01
CA VAL A 265 7.59 -16.01 -4.08
C VAL A 265 6.73 -14.76 -3.97
N GLU A 266 7.36 -13.61 -3.99
CA GLU A 266 6.70 -12.32 -4.16
C GLU A 266 7.07 -11.78 -5.54
N PRO A 267 6.11 -11.73 -6.49
CA PRO A 267 6.34 -11.10 -7.79
C PRO A 267 6.69 -9.62 -7.59
N GLU A 268 7.57 -9.09 -8.42
CA GLU A 268 7.79 -7.64 -8.41
C GLU A 268 6.49 -6.91 -8.72
N PRO A 269 6.24 -5.78 -8.03
CA PRO A 269 5.08 -4.94 -8.32
C PRO A 269 5.14 -4.48 -9.78
N ASN A 270 3.96 -4.36 -10.40
CA ASN A 270 3.81 -3.99 -11.80
C ASN A 270 4.57 -2.69 -12.10
N PRO A 271 5.46 -2.64 -13.14
CA PRO A 271 6.21 -1.44 -13.49
C PRO A 271 5.36 -0.27 -14.01
N GLY A 272 4.02 -0.44 -14.08
CA GLY A 272 3.09 0.58 -14.56
C GLY A 272 2.80 1.74 -13.60
N ASP A 273 3.38 1.77 -12.41
CA ASP A 273 3.20 2.89 -11.47
C ASP A 273 3.85 4.17 -12.03
N ARG A 274 2.99 5.08 -12.46
CA ARG A 274 3.40 6.42 -12.90
C ARG A 274 3.53 7.31 -11.66
N THR A 275 4.73 7.37 -11.10
CA THR A 275 5.04 8.28 -9.99
C THR A 275 6.00 9.36 -10.47
N LEU A 276 5.64 10.61 -10.22
CA LEU A 276 6.51 11.78 -10.39
C LEU A 276 7.06 12.19 -9.02
N HIS A 277 8.29 12.63 -8.98
CA HIS A 277 8.89 13.21 -7.79
C HIS A 277 9.12 14.69 -8.05
N VAL A 278 8.62 15.53 -7.15
CA VAL A 278 8.80 16.97 -7.23
C VAL A 278 9.35 17.53 -5.94
N GLN A 279 10.07 18.61 -6.02
CA GLN A 279 10.47 19.42 -4.88
C GLN A 279 9.69 20.74 -4.91
N VAL A 280 9.00 21.02 -3.83
CA VAL A 280 8.15 22.20 -3.67
C VAL A 280 8.67 23.03 -2.52
N ASP A 281 8.76 24.33 -2.69
CA ASP A 281 9.06 25.26 -1.60
C ASP A 281 8.02 25.05 -0.47
N GLU A 282 8.50 24.83 0.74
CA GLU A 282 7.60 24.55 1.89
C GLU A 282 6.60 25.70 2.13
N ALA A 283 6.97 26.92 1.78
CA ALA A 283 6.08 28.08 1.87
C ALA A 283 4.87 28.01 0.91
N LEU A 284 4.95 27.23 -0.17
CA LEU A 284 3.86 27.02 -1.12
C LEU A 284 2.93 25.85 -0.72
N ILE A 285 3.27 25.11 0.32
CA ILE A 285 2.44 24.02 0.82
C ILE A 285 1.43 24.59 1.81
N PRO A 286 0.12 24.49 1.55
CA PRO A 286 -0.88 24.98 2.48
C PRO A 286 -0.71 24.33 3.85
N GLY A 287 -0.74 25.13 4.93
CA GLY A 287 -0.54 24.64 6.31
C GLY A 287 -1.57 23.59 6.75
N GLU A 288 -2.74 23.57 6.11
CA GLU A 288 -3.82 22.59 6.33
C GLU A 288 -3.72 21.37 5.43
N MET A 289 -2.70 21.29 4.56
CA MET A 289 -2.52 20.17 3.66
C MET A 289 -2.12 18.91 4.44
N GLY A 290 -2.90 17.85 4.27
CA GLY A 290 -2.62 16.55 4.89
C GLY A 290 -1.37 15.87 4.32
N GLN A 291 -0.88 14.83 5.00
CA GLN A 291 0.26 14.04 4.54
C GLN A 291 -0.03 13.31 3.22
N ASN A 292 -1.26 12.83 3.05
CA ASN A 292 -1.75 12.20 1.85
C ASN A 292 -2.93 13.00 1.30
N VAL A 293 -2.81 13.48 0.07
CA VAL A 293 -3.81 14.30 -0.60
C VAL A 293 -4.13 13.72 -1.97
N LEU A 294 -5.41 13.55 -2.25
CA LEU A 294 -5.88 13.26 -3.60
C LEU A 294 -6.37 14.55 -4.25
N VAL A 295 -5.83 14.84 -5.42
CA VAL A 295 -6.35 15.88 -6.31
C VAL A 295 -7.16 15.19 -7.37
N VAL A 296 -8.44 15.57 -7.46
CA VAL A 296 -9.41 14.95 -8.36
C VAL A 296 -9.94 16.00 -9.31
N GLU A 297 -9.79 15.76 -10.60
CA GLU A 297 -10.42 16.53 -11.64
C GLU A 297 -11.80 15.94 -11.95
N ALA A 298 -12.84 16.76 -11.94
CA ALA A 298 -14.18 16.31 -12.31
C ALA A 298 -14.36 16.41 -13.82
N ASP A 299 -14.89 15.36 -14.43
CA ASP A 299 -15.44 15.48 -15.77
C ASP A 299 -16.82 16.16 -15.68
N PRO A 300 -17.02 17.32 -16.30
CA PRO A 300 -18.31 17.99 -16.26
C PRO A 300 -19.45 17.21 -16.92
N LYS A 301 -19.13 16.22 -17.76
CA LYS A 301 -20.09 15.40 -18.49
C LYS A 301 -20.32 14.01 -17.86
N GLU A 302 -19.33 13.53 -17.14
CA GLU A 302 -19.36 12.20 -16.52
C GLU A 302 -19.37 12.33 -15.00
N ALA A 303 -20.08 11.44 -14.33
CA ALA A 303 -20.07 11.37 -12.87
C ALA A 303 -18.75 10.81 -12.32
N THR A 304 -17.87 10.28 -13.18
CA THR A 304 -16.57 9.70 -12.79
C THR A 304 -15.45 10.74 -12.82
N PRO A 305 -14.43 10.67 -11.95
CA PRO A 305 -13.29 11.58 -12.00
C PRO A 305 -12.57 11.50 -13.35
N ALA A 306 -12.24 12.65 -13.95
CA ALA A 306 -11.47 12.73 -15.19
C ALA A 306 -9.99 12.42 -14.94
N ALA A 307 -9.45 12.90 -13.81
CA ALA A 307 -8.10 12.58 -13.34
C ALA A 307 -8.06 12.39 -11.83
N VAL A 308 -7.12 11.57 -11.37
CA VAL A 308 -6.84 11.36 -9.94
C VAL A 308 -5.33 11.31 -9.73
N LEU A 309 -4.82 12.26 -8.94
CA LEU A 309 -3.44 12.31 -8.49
C LEU A 309 -3.38 12.04 -6.99
N HIS A 310 -2.54 11.10 -6.57
CA HIS A 310 -2.26 10.85 -5.16
C HIS A 310 -0.90 11.45 -4.78
N LEU A 311 -0.91 12.43 -3.92
CA LEU A 311 0.26 13.14 -3.41
C LEU A 311 0.59 12.66 -2.00
N ALA A 312 1.86 12.35 -1.75
CA ALA A 312 2.37 12.17 -0.39
C ALA A 312 3.49 13.14 -0.11
N LEU A 313 3.35 13.89 0.97
CA LEU A 313 4.38 14.81 1.45
C LEU A 313 5.51 14.02 2.10
N GLY A 314 6.71 14.12 1.54
CA GLY A 314 7.91 13.49 2.03
C GLY A 314 8.74 14.39 2.95
N ARG A 315 10.05 14.15 2.95
CA ARG A 315 11.03 14.85 3.81
C ARG A 315 11.28 16.29 3.35
N ILE A 316 11.66 17.12 4.32
CA ILE A 316 12.17 18.48 4.07
C ILE A 316 13.65 18.39 3.77
N SER A 317 14.11 19.09 2.75
CA SER A 317 15.51 19.21 2.36
C SER A 317 15.93 20.68 2.26
N THR A 318 17.16 20.97 2.60
CA THR A 318 17.82 22.27 2.39
C THR A 318 19.04 22.11 1.47
N LEU A 319 19.09 21.04 0.68
CA LEU A 319 20.29 20.60 -0.02
C LEU A 319 20.75 21.59 -1.10
N HIS A 320 19.81 22.26 -1.76
CA HIS A 320 20.11 23.16 -2.89
C HIS A 320 20.23 24.63 -2.48
N ASP A 321 19.54 25.03 -1.44
CA ASP A 321 19.60 26.37 -0.89
C ASP A 321 19.39 26.31 0.64
N PRO A 322 20.41 26.61 1.45
CA PRO A 322 20.28 26.58 2.90
C PRO A 322 19.25 27.57 3.46
N LEU A 323 18.84 28.57 2.65
CA LEU A 323 17.84 29.57 2.99
C LEU A 323 16.42 29.14 2.58
N ARG A 324 16.29 28.10 1.76
CA ARG A 324 15.00 27.57 1.32
C ARG A 324 14.79 26.17 1.85
N ARG A 325 13.62 25.97 2.40
CA ARG A 325 13.16 24.64 2.83
C ARG A 325 12.30 24.07 1.69
N GLU A 326 12.81 23.08 1.03
CA GLU A 326 12.08 22.35 -0.01
C GLU A 326 11.57 21.04 0.56
N ARG A 327 10.35 20.67 0.22
CA ARG A 327 9.76 19.39 0.59
C ARG A 327 9.65 18.48 -0.63
N SER A 328 10.10 17.26 -0.49
CA SER A 328 9.86 16.23 -1.51
C SER A 328 8.39 15.85 -1.51
N VAL A 329 7.81 15.69 -2.69
CA VAL A 329 6.45 15.20 -2.88
C VAL A 329 6.48 14.09 -3.92
N ALA A 330 5.96 12.92 -3.54
CA ALA A 330 5.71 11.83 -4.48
C ALA A 330 4.27 11.96 -5.01
N ILE A 331 4.11 11.95 -6.32
CA ILE A 331 2.83 12.11 -7.01
C ILE A 331 2.57 10.86 -7.84
N ARG A 332 1.63 10.02 -7.41
CA ARG A 332 1.18 8.88 -8.20
C ARG A 332 0.00 9.29 -9.06
N ILE A 333 0.09 9.00 -10.35
CA ILE A 333 -1.00 9.22 -11.31
C ILE A 333 -1.85 7.95 -11.35
N LEU A 334 -3.01 7.98 -10.70
CA LEU A 334 -3.97 6.87 -10.70
C LEU A 334 -4.80 6.87 -11.97
N ARG A 335 -5.21 8.06 -12.42
CA ARG A 335 -5.86 8.27 -13.70
C ARG A 335 -5.24 9.50 -14.35
N ALA A 336 -4.76 9.35 -15.59
CA ALA A 336 -4.20 10.45 -16.34
C ALA A 336 -5.30 11.36 -16.90
N SER A 337 -5.17 12.66 -16.65
CA SER A 337 -5.90 13.69 -17.38
C SER A 337 -5.38 13.81 -18.82
N PRO A 338 -6.18 14.33 -19.75
CA PRO A 338 -5.67 14.91 -20.99
C PRO A 338 -4.70 16.09 -20.74
N GLN A 339 -4.85 16.73 -19.59
CA GLN A 339 -3.95 17.80 -19.14
C GLN A 339 -2.69 17.22 -18.49
N ASP A 340 -1.61 18.01 -18.54
CA ASP A 340 -0.40 17.71 -17.79
C ASP A 340 -0.69 17.71 -16.27
N PRO A 341 -0.21 16.71 -15.51
CA PRO A 341 -0.41 16.65 -14.06
C PRO A 341 0.04 17.92 -13.31
N MET A 342 1.09 18.59 -13.78
CA MET A 342 1.57 19.82 -13.16
C MET A 342 0.62 21.00 -13.37
N SER A 343 -0.10 21.04 -14.49
CA SER A 343 -1.14 22.04 -14.74
C SER A 343 -2.32 21.89 -13.79
N LEU A 344 -2.77 20.65 -13.54
CA LEU A 344 -3.82 20.37 -12.56
C LEU A 344 -3.38 20.75 -11.14
N LEU A 345 -2.12 20.52 -10.81
CA LEU A 345 -1.57 20.90 -9.51
C LEU A 345 -1.46 22.42 -9.35
N GLU A 346 -1.09 23.16 -10.39
CA GLU A 346 -1.05 24.63 -10.37
C GLU A 346 -2.45 25.23 -10.17
N GLU A 347 -3.47 24.68 -10.83
CA GLU A 347 -4.86 25.10 -10.61
C GLU A 347 -5.34 24.84 -9.18
N THR A 348 -4.86 23.76 -8.57
CA THR A 348 -5.27 23.35 -7.21
C THR A 348 -4.45 24.06 -6.13
N PHE A 349 -3.15 24.22 -6.36
CA PHE A 349 -2.17 24.80 -5.46
C PHE A 349 -1.32 25.83 -6.22
N PRO A 350 -1.74 27.11 -6.26
CA PRO A 350 -1.03 28.14 -6.99
C PRO A 350 0.45 28.25 -6.59
N GLY A 351 1.32 28.30 -7.57
CA GLY A 351 2.78 28.36 -7.41
C GLY A 351 3.50 27.02 -7.58
N TRP A 352 2.78 25.90 -7.70
CA TRP A 352 3.38 24.59 -7.87
C TRP A 352 3.95 24.35 -9.28
N ALA A 353 3.56 25.16 -10.28
CA ALA A 353 4.23 25.14 -11.60
C ALA A 353 5.73 25.46 -11.49
N LYS A 354 6.17 26.11 -10.42
CA LYS A 354 7.57 26.40 -10.12
C LYS A 354 8.29 25.25 -9.40
N ALA A 355 7.55 24.18 -9.05
CA ALA A 355 8.14 23.02 -8.42
C ALA A 355 9.20 22.38 -9.34
N ARG A 356 10.30 21.98 -8.74
CA ARG A 356 11.35 21.28 -9.48
C ARG A 356 10.92 19.83 -9.70
N VAL A 357 10.65 19.48 -10.95
CA VAL A 357 10.38 18.08 -11.32
C VAL A 357 11.72 17.35 -11.32
N CYS A 358 11.87 16.40 -10.41
CA CYS A 358 13.00 15.50 -10.41
C CYS A 358 12.82 14.49 -11.55
N SER A 359 13.89 14.11 -12.24
CA SER A 359 13.83 13.06 -13.26
C SER A 359 13.22 11.80 -12.65
N GLY A 360 12.23 11.22 -13.32
CA GLY A 360 11.55 10.00 -12.83
C GLY A 360 12.55 8.89 -12.50
N PRO A 361 12.19 7.94 -11.66
CA PRO A 361 13.09 6.86 -11.27
C PRO A 361 13.69 6.23 -12.52
N PRO A 362 15.00 5.91 -12.53
CA PRO A 362 15.63 5.28 -13.67
C PRO A 362 14.75 4.10 -14.09
N LYS A 363 14.45 4.03 -15.40
CA LYS A 363 13.68 2.90 -15.95
C LYS A 363 14.21 1.65 -15.27
N ARG A 364 13.39 0.99 -14.46
CA ARG A 364 13.79 -0.26 -13.81
C ARG A 364 14.46 -1.09 -14.89
N GLN A 365 15.77 -1.33 -14.77
CA GLN A 365 16.36 -2.40 -15.54
C GLN A 365 15.48 -3.59 -15.25
N GLN A 366 14.78 -4.06 -16.27
CA GLN A 366 14.14 -5.35 -16.21
C GLN A 366 15.28 -6.31 -15.87
N ALA A 367 15.48 -6.53 -14.57
CA ALA A 367 16.22 -7.70 -14.18
C ALA A 367 15.51 -8.82 -14.95
N GLU A 368 16.24 -9.53 -15.76
CA GLU A 368 15.71 -10.69 -16.49
C GLU A 368 15.16 -11.64 -15.43
N HIS A 369 13.93 -11.38 -14.99
CA HIS A 369 13.25 -12.19 -14.02
C HIS A 369 12.90 -13.48 -14.70
N VAL A 370 13.78 -14.40 -14.48
CA VAL A 370 13.52 -15.79 -14.77
C VAL A 370 12.17 -16.15 -14.16
N LEU A 371 11.14 -16.00 -15.03
CA LEU A 371 10.08 -16.99 -15.18
C LEU A 371 9.35 -17.45 -13.91
N PHE A 372 9.05 -16.57 -12.97
CA PHE A 372 7.92 -16.84 -12.12
C PHE A 372 6.63 -16.41 -12.86
N SER A 373 6.32 -17.14 -13.95
CA SER A 373 5.05 -16.96 -14.64
C SER A 373 3.90 -17.19 -13.66
N ARG A 374 2.79 -16.46 -13.83
CA ARG A 374 1.52 -16.58 -13.10
C ARG A 374 0.92 -18.01 -13.06
N ARG A 375 1.62 -19.03 -13.56
CA ARG A 375 1.21 -20.44 -13.67
C ARG A 375 1.70 -21.35 -12.54
N TRP A 376 1.97 -20.80 -11.32
CA TRP A 376 2.38 -21.61 -10.20
C TRP A 376 1.26 -21.98 -9.17
N PRO A 377 -0.04 -21.75 -9.41
CA PRO A 377 -1.07 -22.18 -8.48
C PRO A 377 -1.12 -23.71 -8.39
N GLY A 378 -1.14 -24.22 -7.17
CA GLY A 378 -1.48 -25.62 -6.92
C GLY A 378 -0.34 -26.57 -6.53
N ARG A 379 0.85 -26.09 -6.15
CA ARG A 379 1.96 -26.96 -5.71
C ARG A 379 2.08 -27.03 -4.20
N ARG A 380 2.32 -28.22 -3.67
CA ARG A 380 2.22 -28.52 -2.23
C ARG A 380 3.12 -27.66 -1.33
N ASN A 381 4.25 -27.14 -1.81
CA ASN A 381 5.21 -26.40 -1.01
C ASN A 381 5.69 -25.08 -1.64
N VAL A 382 4.96 -24.54 -2.60
CA VAL A 382 5.18 -23.20 -3.18
C VAL A 382 3.98 -22.33 -2.87
N LEU A 383 4.23 -21.16 -2.29
CA LEU A 383 3.22 -20.13 -2.02
C LEU A 383 3.63 -18.83 -2.71
N VAL A 384 2.63 -18.02 -3.05
CA VAL A 384 2.84 -16.74 -3.72
C VAL A 384 2.25 -15.64 -2.84
N ILE A 385 3.02 -14.60 -2.59
CA ILE A 385 2.55 -13.34 -2.01
C ILE A 385 2.05 -12.52 -3.20
N SER A 386 0.76 -12.25 -3.25
CA SER A 386 0.17 -11.59 -4.42
C SER A 386 0.48 -10.08 -4.47
N GLY A 387 0.67 -9.45 -3.33
CA GLY A 387 0.72 -7.99 -3.23
C GLY A 387 -0.58 -7.29 -3.64
N GLU A 388 -1.58 -8.07 -4.07
CA GLU A 388 -2.89 -7.63 -4.55
C GLU A 388 -3.99 -8.32 -3.75
N GLY A 389 -3.99 -8.07 -2.45
CA GLY A 389 -4.93 -8.71 -1.52
C GLY A 389 -6.30 -8.01 -1.48
N PRO A 390 -7.29 -8.63 -0.83
CA PRO A 390 -8.62 -8.05 -0.65
C PRO A 390 -8.64 -6.81 0.25
N LEU A 391 -7.52 -6.46 0.88
CA LEU A 391 -7.36 -5.28 1.73
C LEU A 391 -6.61 -4.13 1.04
N GLY A 392 -6.35 -4.23 -0.25
CA GLY A 392 -5.71 -3.18 -1.03
C GLY A 392 -4.41 -3.61 -1.69
N ARG A 393 -3.74 -2.62 -2.26
CA ARG A 393 -2.36 -2.69 -2.76
C ARG A 393 -1.48 -1.79 -1.89
N GLY A 394 -0.19 -1.76 -2.17
CA GLY A 394 0.78 -0.97 -1.42
C GLY A 394 1.43 -1.73 -0.26
N LEU A 395 2.24 -1.02 0.51
CA LEU A 395 3.13 -1.66 1.48
C LEU A 395 2.39 -2.41 2.59
N SER A 396 1.35 -1.82 3.17
CA SER A 396 0.59 -2.47 4.23
C SER A 396 -0.16 -3.70 3.74
N ALA A 397 -0.71 -3.66 2.52
CA ALA A 397 -1.41 -4.79 1.93
C ALA A 397 -0.44 -5.93 1.58
N ALA A 398 0.71 -5.61 0.99
CA ALA A 398 1.76 -6.59 0.72
C ALA A 398 2.28 -7.25 2.01
N ALA A 399 2.53 -6.46 3.05
CA ALA A 399 2.94 -6.98 4.35
C ALA A 399 1.87 -7.89 4.98
N TRP A 400 0.59 -7.54 4.85
CA TRP A 400 -0.52 -8.39 5.29
C TRP A 400 -0.58 -9.71 4.54
N ASP A 401 -0.43 -9.69 3.22
CA ASP A 401 -0.38 -10.92 2.42
C ASP A 401 0.77 -11.82 2.84
N GLY A 402 1.95 -11.26 3.08
CA GLY A 402 3.10 -11.99 3.61
C GLY A 402 2.82 -12.62 4.97
N TYR A 403 2.21 -11.87 5.88
CA TYR A 403 1.75 -12.37 7.19
C TYR A 403 0.79 -13.56 7.03
N GLN A 404 -0.18 -13.47 6.13
CA GLN A 404 -1.15 -14.53 5.87
C GLN A 404 -0.50 -15.78 5.25
N VAL A 405 0.45 -15.59 4.34
CA VAL A 405 1.21 -16.71 3.74
C VAL A 405 1.99 -17.46 4.81
N ALA A 406 2.68 -16.75 5.71
CA ALA A 406 3.38 -17.35 6.83
C ALA A 406 2.44 -18.15 7.74
N THR A 407 1.30 -17.56 8.12
CA THR A 407 0.29 -18.21 8.95
C THR A 407 -0.23 -19.50 8.31
N ARG A 408 -0.48 -19.49 7.00
CA ARG A 408 -0.90 -20.68 6.24
C ARG A 408 0.18 -21.75 6.16
N LEU A 409 1.45 -21.36 6.08
CA LEU A 409 2.58 -22.31 6.09
C LEU A 409 2.65 -23.03 7.44
N MET A 410 2.57 -22.28 8.54
CA MET A 410 2.61 -22.85 9.89
C MET A 410 1.46 -23.82 10.18
N SER A 411 0.28 -23.61 9.58
CA SER A 411 -0.85 -24.53 9.73
C SER A 411 -0.72 -25.84 8.92
N ARG A 412 0.28 -25.96 8.04
CA ARG A 412 0.55 -27.16 7.21
C ARG A 412 1.66 -28.05 7.76
N THR A 413 2.36 -27.58 8.77
CA THR A 413 3.43 -28.31 9.48
C THR A 413 2.96 -28.79 10.83
#